data_7cb084fc8ee5d3da157c790d62f095c2
#
_entry.id   7cb084fc8ee5d3da157c790d62f095c2
#
_cell.length_a   1.000
_cell.length_b   1.000
_cell.length_c   1.000
_cell.angle_alpha   90.00
_cell.angle_beta   90.00
_cell.angle_gamma   90.00
#
_symmetry.space_group_name_H-M   'P 1'
#
loop_
_entity.id
_entity.type
_entity.pdbx_description
1 polymer ?
#
loop_
_entity_poly.entity_id
_entity_poly.type
_entity_poly.pdbx_seq_one_letter_code
_entity_poly.pdbx_strand_id
1 'polypeptide(L)'
;MAVHIQAIKALAPADYLLIEREHALLENFLHDLRDACACSNLDKTADCKHCDHEMQTSCQGRLPSFLYYVIELAANHFEHEEAIMLSRPHVTESYEYFRIHQQAHVEIMRQLNTLVDECFSLDNNHNPAEVYIRFYEQLSNIFNEHDQAFDDPFILSTKN
;
A
#
# COMPACT_ATOMS: atom_id res chain seq x y z
N MET A 1 6.03 -9.81 23.27
CA MET A 1 5.90 -10.13 21.83
C MET A 1 5.40 -11.55 21.56
N ALA A 2 5.96 -12.59 22.14
CA ALA A 2 5.50 -13.97 21.91
C ALA A 2 4.03 -14.24 22.25
N VAL A 3 3.48 -13.55 23.26
CA VAL A 3 2.09 -13.71 23.70
C VAL A 3 1.10 -13.16 22.66
N HIS A 4 1.45 -12.12 21.97
CA HIS A 4 0.59 -11.48 20.96
C HIS A 4 0.44 -12.36 19.70
N ILE A 5 1.52 -13.02 19.30
CA ILE A 5 1.50 -13.94 18.16
C ILE A 5 0.63 -15.18 18.45
N GLN A 6 0.51 -15.59 19.71
CA GLN A 6 -0.33 -16.74 20.07
C GLN A 6 -1.83 -16.45 19.90
N ALA A 7 -2.26 -15.20 20.04
CA ALA A 7 -3.66 -14.82 19.89
C ALA A 7 -4.16 -14.92 18.44
N ILE A 8 -3.26 -14.81 17.48
CA ILE A 8 -3.58 -14.86 16.05
C ILE A 8 -3.17 -16.18 15.37
N LYS A 9 -2.75 -17.17 16.17
CA LYS A 9 -2.48 -18.51 15.66
C LYS A 9 -3.74 -19.17 15.10
N ALA A 10 -3.67 -19.65 13.89
CA ALA A 10 -4.69 -20.38 13.16
C ALA A 10 -5.75 -19.50 12.49
N LEU A 11 -5.35 -18.67 11.53
CA LEU A 11 -6.31 -18.15 10.56
C LEU A 11 -7.00 -19.29 9.85
N ALA A 12 -8.32 -19.16 9.65
CA ALA A 12 -9.03 -20.05 8.76
C ALA A 12 -8.38 -19.96 7.36
N PRO A 13 -8.30 -21.07 6.59
CA PRO A 13 -7.70 -21.04 5.25
C PRO A 13 -8.29 -19.99 4.32
N ALA A 14 -9.58 -19.69 4.43
CA ALA A 14 -10.25 -18.67 3.64
C ALA A 14 -9.73 -17.25 3.98
N ASP A 15 -9.50 -16.96 5.27
CA ASP A 15 -8.98 -15.66 5.71
C ASP A 15 -7.52 -15.46 5.25
N TYR A 16 -6.72 -16.50 5.36
CA TYR A 16 -5.34 -16.49 4.87
C TYR A 16 -5.28 -16.22 3.36
N LEU A 17 -6.12 -16.89 2.58
CA LEU A 17 -6.19 -16.71 1.13
C LEU A 17 -6.66 -15.30 0.75
N LEU A 18 -7.58 -14.71 1.53
CA LEU A 18 -8.03 -13.35 1.32
C LEU A 18 -6.88 -12.35 1.49
N ILE A 19 -6.13 -12.46 2.58
CA ILE A 19 -4.98 -11.59 2.86
C ILE A 19 -3.91 -11.72 1.77
N GLU A 20 -3.55 -12.94 1.39
CA GLU A 20 -2.56 -13.15 0.33
C GLU A 20 -3.00 -12.58 -1.02
N ARG A 21 -4.28 -12.72 -1.35
CA ARG A 21 -4.85 -12.14 -2.56
C ARG A 21 -4.78 -10.61 -2.55
N GLU A 22 -5.08 -9.98 -1.43
CA GLU A 22 -5.03 -8.53 -1.29
C GLU A 22 -3.60 -7.99 -1.35
N HIS A 23 -2.64 -8.69 -0.74
CA HIS A 23 -1.20 -8.37 -0.90
C HIS A 23 -0.77 -8.45 -2.37
N ALA A 24 -1.22 -9.47 -3.09
CA ALA A 24 -0.93 -9.60 -4.52
C ALA A 24 -1.54 -8.45 -5.35
N LEU A 25 -2.72 -7.96 -4.99
CA LEU A 25 -3.35 -6.80 -5.63
C LEU A 25 -2.54 -5.53 -5.40
N LEU A 26 -2.07 -5.30 -4.18
CA LEU A 26 -1.21 -4.15 -3.85
C LEU A 26 0.14 -4.23 -4.58
N GLU A 27 0.74 -5.41 -4.64
CA GLU A 27 1.99 -5.63 -5.37
C GLU A 27 1.81 -5.38 -6.88
N ASN A 28 0.75 -5.91 -7.47
CA ASN A 28 0.42 -5.66 -8.88
C ASN A 28 0.19 -4.18 -9.15
N PHE A 29 -0.49 -3.48 -8.25
CA PHE A 29 -0.67 -2.04 -8.34
C PHE A 29 0.67 -1.30 -8.37
N LEU A 30 1.63 -1.67 -7.52
CA LEU A 30 2.97 -1.06 -7.51
C LEU A 30 3.71 -1.32 -8.82
N HIS A 31 3.57 -2.52 -9.38
CA HIS A 31 4.14 -2.83 -10.71
C HIS A 31 3.50 -1.97 -11.80
N ASP A 32 2.18 -1.82 -11.80
CA ASP A 32 1.46 -1.00 -12.76
C ASP A 32 1.85 0.47 -12.65
N LEU A 33 2.01 0.98 -11.42
CA LEU A 33 2.49 2.33 -11.17
C LEU A 33 3.90 2.54 -11.71
N ARG A 34 4.79 1.58 -11.49
CA ARG A 34 6.16 1.61 -12.03
C ARG A 34 6.16 1.65 -13.56
N ASP A 35 5.32 0.84 -14.18
CA ASP A 35 5.27 0.67 -15.63
C ASP A 35 4.39 1.72 -16.33
N ALA A 36 3.68 2.56 -15.57
CA ALA A 36 2.80 3.60 -16.10
C ALA A 36 3.55 4.68 -16.89
N CYS A 37 4.81 4.91 -16.56
CA CYS A 37 5.67 5.83 -17.31
C CYS A 37 6.39 5.06 -18.43
N ALA A 38 5.81 5.06 -19.63
CA ALA A 38 6.36 4.36 -20.79
C ALA A 38 7.69 4.95 -21.32
N CYS A 39 8.05 6.15 -20.88
CA CYS A 39 9.23 6.89 -21.36
C CYS A 39 10.45 6.70 -20.46
N SER A 40 10.34 6.01 -19.35
CA SER A 40 11.46 5.82 -18.44
C SER A 40 11.67 4.35 -18.12
N ASN A 41 12.89 3.91 -18.28
CA ASN A 41 13.39 2.84 -17.44
C ASN A 41 13.51 3.44 -16.03
N LEU A 42 12.65 3.06 -15.12
CA LEU A 42 12.67 3.50 -13.73
C LEU A 42 14.00 3.25 -13.00
N ASP A 43 14.91 2.54 -13.65
CA ASP A 43 16.18 2.19 -13.05
C ASP A 43 17.21 3.32 -13.01
N LYS A 44 17.09 4.40 -13.76
CA LYS A 44 18.22 5.34 -13.79
C LYS A 44 17.95 6.84 -13.97
N THR A 45 17.01 7.30 -14.74
CA THR A 45 16.73 8.74 -14.92
C THR A 45 15.37 8.88 -15.59
N ALA A 46 14.34 9.02 -14.81
CA ALA A 46 13.04 9.34 -15.38
C ALA A 46 13.13 10.75 -15.97
N ASP A 47 13.09 10.77 -17.25
CA ASP A 47 13.24 11.99 -18.02
C ASP A 47 12.11 12.06 -19.04
N CYS A 48 11.29 13.09 -18.91
CA CYS A 48 10.23 13.36 -19.88
C CYS A 48 10.73 14.12 -21.12
N LYS A 49 12.03 14.29 -21.30
CA LYS A 49 12.61 15.04 -22.43
C LYS A 49 12.24 14.45 -23.79
N HIS A 50 12.03 13.14 -23.84
CA HIS A 50 11.67 12.44 -25.08
C HIS A 50 10.16 12.25 -25.26
N CYS A 51 9.35 12.70 -24.29
CA CYS A 51 7.89 12.65 -24.39
C CYS A 51 7.36 13.94 -24.98
N ASP A 52 6.41 13.81 -25.92
CA ASP A 52 5.67 14.96 -26.41
C ASP A 52 4.70 15.50 -25.35
N HIS A 53 4.11 16.66 -25.62
CA HIS A 53 3.19 17.31 -24.69
C HIS A 53 1.94 16.47 -24.41
N GLU A 54 1.42 15.74 -25.39
CA GLU A 54 0.26 14.87 -25.24
C GLU A 54 0.55 13.70 -24.28
N MET A 55 1.70 13.06 -24.41
CA MET A 55 2.14 12.00 -23.52
C MET A 55 2.32 12.49 -22.08
N GLN A 56 2.95 13.65 -21.88
CA GLN A 56 3.14 14.25 -20.57
C GLN A 56 1.80 14.60 -19.91
N THR A 57 0.86 15.19 -20.64
CA THR A 57 -0.48 15.51 -20.15
C THR A 57 -1.26 14.26 -19.76
N SER A 58 -1.17 13.20 -20.57
CA SER A 58 -1.79 11.91 -20.26
C SER A 58 -1.23 11.28 -18.99
N CYS A 59 0.09 11.32 -18.79
CA CYS A 59 0.73 10.81 -17.57
C CYS A 59 0.29 11.60 -16.33
N GLN A 60 0.26 12.92 -16.39
CA GLN A 60 -0.21 13.77 -15.30
C GLN A 60 -1.67 13.48 -14.94
N GLY A 61 -2.53 13.28 -15.94
CA GLY A 61 -3.96 13.01 -15.74
C GLY A 61 -4.25 11.65 -15.11
N ARG A 62 -3.39 10.65 -15.31
CA ARG A 62 -3.58 9.31 -14.75
C ARG A 62 -3.12 9.15 -13.31
N LEU A 63 -2.19 9.97 -12.84
CA LEU A 63 -1.59 9.82 -11.52
C LEU A 63 -2.61 9.90 -10.38
N PRO A 64 -3.57 10.85 -10.35
CA PRO A 64 -4.60 10.87 -9.31
C PRO A 64 -5.42 9.57 -9.25
N SER A 65 -5.76 8.99 -10.38
CA SER A 65 -6.52 7.74 -10.45
C SER A 65 -5.74 6.58 -9.82
N PHE A 66 -4.44 6.49 -10.03
CA PHE A 66 -3.59 5.50 -9.37
C PHE A 66 -3.61 5.67 -7.86
N LEU A 67 -3.50 6.88 -7.37
CA LEU A 67 -3.47 7.15 -5.92
C LEU A 67 -4.81 6.88 -5.26
N TYR A 68 -5.92 7.25 -5.87
CA TYR A 68 -7.25 6.89 -5.36
C TYR A 68 -7.48 5.39 -5.32
N TYR A 69 -7.00 4.68 -6.34
CA TYR A 69 -7.14 3.23 -6.37
C TYR A 69 -6.34 2.54 -5.27
N VAL A 70 -5.11 2.98 -4.99
CA VAL A 70 -4.32 2.39 -3.90
C VAL A 70 -4.92 2.70 -2.53
N ILE A 71 -5.52 3.86 -2.34
CA ILE A 71 -6.25 4.19 -1.10
C ILE A 71 -7.41 3.21 -0.90
N GLU A 72 -8.18 2.95 -1.94
CA GLU A 72 -9.30 2.00 -1.87
C GLU A 72 -8.81 0.58 -1.57
N LEU A 73 -7.78 0.11 -2.25
CA LEU A 73 -7.19 -1.21 -1.99
C LEU A 73 -6.67 -1.33 -0.57
N ALA A 74 -5.94 -0.34 -0.08
CA ALA A 74 -5.39 -0.34 1.26
C ALA A 74 -6.49 -0.29 2.34
N ALA A 75 -7.49 0.56 2.16
CA ALA A 75 -8.61 0.68 3.09
C ALA A 75 -9.38 -0.64 3.22
N ASN A 76 -9.70 -1.28 2.11
CA ASN A 76 -10.38 -2.57 2.11
C ASN A 76 -9.53 -3.67 2.74
N HIS A 77 -8.24 -3.71 2.43
CA HIS A 77 -7.32 -4.67 3.02
C HIS A 77 -7.24 -4.53 4.55
N PHE A 78 -7.05 -3.32 5.05
CA PHE A 78 -6.96 -3.07 6.50
C PHE A 78 -8.27 -3.38 7.22
N GLU A 79 -9.42 -3.08 6.62
CA GLU A 79 -10.72 -3.44 7.17
C GLU A 79 -10.88 -4.95 7.30
N HIS A 80 -10.53 -5.71 6.27
CA HIS A 80 -10.59 -7.18 6.29
C HIS A 80 -9.63 -7.76 7.32
N GLU A 81 -8.41 -7.25 7.39
CA GLU A 81 -7.41 -7.71 8.34
C GLU A 81 -7.84 -7.46 9.78
N GLU A 82 -8.37 -6.28 10.09
CA GLU A 82 -8.91 -5.95 11.41
C GLU A 82 -10.12 -6.83 11.77
N ALA A 83 -11.01 -7.08 10.84
CA ALA A 83 -12.15 -7.99 11.05
C ALA A 83 -11.68 -9.42 11.34
N ILE A 84 -10.69 -9.92 10.64
CA ILE A 84 -10.07 -11.23 10.89
C ILE A 84 -9.45 -11.28 12.28
N MET A 85 -8.71 -10.26 12.68
CA MET A 85 -8.12 -10.18 14.00
C MET A 85 -9.18 -10.20 15.12
N LEU A 86 -10.23 -9.40 14.97
CA LEU A 86 -11.33 -9.31 15.95
C LEU A 86 -12.18 -10.59 16.01
N SER A 87 -12.14 -11.43 14.99
CA SER A 87 -12.84 -12.73 15.01
C SER A 87 -12.18 -13.76 15.95
N ARG A 88 -11.00 -13.45 16.46
CA ARG A 88 -10.25 -14.37 17.33
C ARG A 88 -10.76 -14.35 18.77
N PRO A 89 -10.81 -15.51 19.47
CA PRO A 89 -11.45 -15.64 20.76
C PRO A 89 -10.91 -14.71 21.86
N HIS A 90 -9.66 -14.28 21.75
CA HIS A 90 -9.00 -13.47 22.78
C HIS A 90 -8.65 -12.05 22.29
N VAL A 91 -9.07 -11.67 21.09
CA VAL A 91 -8.80 -10.36 20.52
C VAL A 91 -10.06 -9.51 20.60
N THR A 92 -9.93 -8.37 21.29
CA THR A 92 -10.98 -7.35 21.39
C THR A 92 -10.41 -6.01 20.94
N GLU A 93 -11.26 -5.02 20.76
CA GLU A 93 -10.83 -3.65 20.44
C GLU A 93 -9.88 -3.04 21.49
N SER A 94 -9.94 -3.53 22.72
CA SER A 94 -9.04 -3.11 23.79
C SER A 94 -7.72 -3.90 23.85
N TYR A 95 -7.57 -4.92 23.04
CA TYR A 95 -6.36 -5.72 22.99
C TYR A 95 -5.19 -4.90 22.45
N GLU A 96 -4.10 -4.82 23.20
CA GLU A 96 -3.00 -3.89 22.91
C GLU A 96 -2.39 -4.10 21.51
N TYR A 97 -2.16 -5.36 21.13
CA TYR A 97 -1.60 -5.68 19.81
C TYR A 97 -2.55 -5.25 18.67
N PHE A 98 -3.84 -5.48 18.82
CA PHE A 98 -4.84 -5.01 17.86
C PHE A 98 -4.81 -3.49 17.72
N ARG A 99 -4.78 -2.77 18.82
CA ARG A 99 -4.73 -1.30 18.83
C ARG A 99 -3.48 -0.76 18.14
N ILE A 100 -2.32 -1.36 18.40
CA ILE A 100 -1.05 -0.96 17.76
C ILE A 100 -1.13 -1.19 16.25
N HIS A 101 -1.64 -2.33 15.82
CA HIS A 101 -1.82 -2.65 14.41
C HIS A 101 -2.81 -1.70 13.73
N GLN A 102 -3.94 -1.44 14.36
CA GLN A 102 -4.94 -0.48 13.87
C GLN A 102 -4.36 0.93 13.75
N GLN A 103 -3.56 1.37 14.72
CA GLN A 103 -2.87 2.67 14.63
C GLN A 103 -1.89 2.72 13.46
N ALA A 104 -1.20 1.64 13.15
CA ALA A 104 -0.34 1.55 11.97
C ALA A 104 -1.15 1.74 10.68
N HIS A 105 -2.32 1.13 10.58
CA HIS A 105 -3.24 1.33 9.45
C HIS A 105 -3.69 2.79 9.32
N VAL A 106 -4.07 3.41 10.42
CA VAL A 106 -4.46 4.84 10.43
C VAL A 106 -3.33 5.73 9.94
N GLU A 107 -2.11 5.48 10.38
CA GLU A 107 -0.93 6.24 9.95
C GLU A 107 -0.63 6.05 8.46
N ILE A 108 -0.73 4.83 7.95
CA ILE A 108 -0.57 4.57 6.51
C ILE A 108 -1.63 5.32 5.71
N MET A 109 -2.89 5.25 6.10
CA MET A 109 -3.96 5.97 5.42
C MET A 109 -3.73 7.48 5.44
N ARG A 110 -3.22 8.03 6.53
CA ARG A 110 -2.82 9.44 6.62
C ARG A 110 -1.71 9.78 5.62
N GLN A 111 -0.70 8.94 5.51
CA GLN A 111 0.40 9.12 4.56
C GLN A 111 -0.09 9.04 3.11
N LEU A 112 -0.97 8.09 2.79
CA LEU A 112 -1.55 7.96 1.46
C LEU A 112 -2.39 9.19 1.07
N ASN A 113 -3.19 9.71 1.99
CA ASN A 113 -3.95 10.94 1.76
C ASN A 113 -3.04 12.16 1.55
N THR A 114 -1.95 12.24 2.30
CA THR A 114 -0.94 13.29 2.10
C THR A 114 -0.31 13.22 0.70
N LEU A 115 -0.02 12.02 0.21
CA LEU A 115 0.50 11.84 -1.16
C LEU A 115 -0.50 12.30 -2.23
N VAL A 116 -1.79 12.05 -2.03
CA VAL A 116 -2.85 12.56 -2.92
C VAL A 116 -2.90 14.08 -2.91
N ASP A 117 -2.87 14.69 -1.73
CA ASP A 117 -2.87 16.15 -1.59
C ASP A 117 -1.65 16.78 -2.26
N GLU A 118 -0.47 16.19 -2.09
CA GLU A 118 0.75 16.60 -2.79
C GLU A 118 0.58 16.49 -4.31
N CYS A 119 -0.03 15.42 -4.81
CA CYS A 119 -0.30 15.24 -6.23
C CYS A 119 -1.17 16.36 -6.81
N PHE A 120 -2.20 16.79 -6.10
CA PHE A 120 -3.07 17.88 -6.54
C PHE A 120 -2.42 19.27 -6.40
N SER A 121 -1.43 19.43 -5.53
CA SER A 121 -0.71 20.69 -5.34
C SER A 121 0.45 20.88 -6.33
N LEU A 122 0.79 19.86 -7.12
CA LEU A 122 1.82 19.96 -8.15
C LEU A 122 1.35 20.90 -9.26
N ASP A 123 2.15 21.92 -9.55
CA ASP A 123 1.90 22.78 -10.67
C ASP A 123 2.29 22.09 -12.00
N ASN A 124 1.86 22.67 -13.13
CA ASN A 124 2.07 22.10 -14.46
C ASN A 124 3.54 22.05 -14.91
N ASN A 125 4.47 22.54 -14.09
CA ASN A 125 5.91 22.58 -14.39
C ASN A 125 6.67 21.35 -13.88
N HIS A 126 6.02 20.46 -13.11
CA HIS A 126 6.67 19.25 -12.62
C HIS A 126 6.76 18.17 -13.69
N ASN A 127 7.92 17.50 -13.71
CA ASN A 127 8.15 16.36 -14.58
C ASN A 127 7.32 15.15 -14.11
N PRO A 128 6.33 14.65 -14.88
CA PRO A 128 5.50 13.53 -14.45
C PRO A 128 6.30 12.28 -14.08
N ALA A 129 7.38 12.00 -14.78
CA ALA A 129 8.21 10.81 -14.51
C ALA A 129 8.85 10.85 -13.11
N GLU A 130 9.34 12.01 -12.67
CA GLU A 130 9.88 12.17 -11.32
C GLU A 130 8.80 11.95 -10.25
N VAL A 131 7.59 12.43 -10.49
CA VAL A 131 6.44 12.25 -9.59
C VAL A 131 6.07 10.77 -9.47
N TYR A 132 5.97 10.04 -10.58
CA TYR A 132 5.68 8.61 -10.58
C TYR A 132 6.73 7.80 -9.82
N ILE A 133 8.02 8.09 -10.01
CA ILE A 133 9.11 7.43 -9.28
C ILE A 133 9.01 7.69 -7.79
N ARG A 134 8.85 8.94 -7.42
CA ARG A 134 8.76 9.33 -6.01
C ARG A 134 7.61 8.62 -5.31
N PHE A 135 6.43 8.59 -5.94
CA PHE A 135 5.29 7.88 -5.35
C PHE A 135 5.49 6.37 -5.31
N TYR A 136 6.05 5.76 -6.35
CA TYR A 136 6.40 4.35 -6.34
C TYR A 136 7.34 4.01 -5.16
N GLU A 137 8.40 4.77 -4.98
CA GLU A 137 9.36 4.56 -3.89
C GLU A 137 8.71 4.72 -2.51
N GLN A 138 7.94 5.78 -2.32
CA GLN A 138 7.25 6.02 -1.06
C GLN A 138 6.20 4.94 -0.74
N LEU A 139 5.38 4.57 -1.69
CA LEU A 139 4.37 3.52 -1.53
C LEU A 139 5.02 2.15 -1.28
N SER A 140 6.06 1.82 -2.02
CA SER A 140 6.81 0.56 -1.83
C SER A 140 7.40 0.49 -0.42
N ASN A 141 7.98 1.56 0.09
CA ASN A 141 8.52 1.61 1.44
C ASN A 141 7.43 1.47 2.51
N ILE A 142 6.33 2.20 2.36
CA ILE A 142 5.19 2.15 3.30
C ILE A 142 4.66 0.70 3.42
N PHE A 143 4.36 0.06 2.31
CA PHE A 143 3.80 -1.29 2.31
C PHE A 143 4.82 -2.34 2.76
N ASN A 144 6.07 -2.22 2.32
CA ASN A 144 7.13 -3.15 2.73
C ASN A 144 7.41 -3.08 4.24
N GLU A 145 7.46 -1.89 4.82
CA GLU A 145 7.61 -1.71 6.26
C GLU A 145 6.41 -2.30 7.03
N HIS A 146 5.19 -2.08 6.54
CA HIS A 146 3.99 -2.64 7.15
C HIS A 146 3.99 -4.17 7.07
N ASP A 147 4.28 -4.74 5.91
CA ASP A 147 4.36 -6.19 5.71
C ASP A 147 5.38 -6.83 6.66
N GLN A 148 6.56 -6.26 6.78
CA GLN A 148 7.62 -6.79 7.66
C GLN A 148 7.29 -6.63 9.14
N ALA A 149 6.72 -5.51 9.55
CA ALA A 149 6.46 -5.21 10.95
C ALA A 149 5.19 -5.88 11.49
N PHE A 150 4.17 -6.08 10.65
CA PHE A 150 2.84 -6.53 11.07
C PHE A 150 2.33 -7.75 10.31
N ASP A 151 2.29 -7.70 8.98
CA ASP A 151 1.65 -8.73 8.16
C ASP A 151 2.46 -10.02 8.12
N ASP A 152 3.77 -9.95 7.87
CA ASP A 152 4.63 -11.14 7.82
C ASP A 152 4.62 -11.92 9.15
N PRO A 153 4.78 -11.28 10.32
CA PRO A 153 4.63 -11.98 11.60
C PRO A 153 3.24 -12.59 11.79
N PHE A 154 2.19 -11.91 11.35
CA PHE A 154 0.81 -12.40 11.41
C PHE A 154 0.63 -13.64 10.54
N ILE A 155 1.04 -13.60 9.28
CA ILE A 155 0.92 -14.70 8.33
C ILE A 155 1.79 -15.89 8.75
N LEU A 156 3.04 -15.65 9.14
CA LEU A 156 3.96 -16.69 9.59
C LEU A 156 3.44 -17.43 10.83
N SER A 157 2.75 -16.74 11.73
CA SER A 157 2.13 -17.35 12.91
C SER A 157 1.01 -18.34 12.56
N THR A 158 0.46 -18.26 11.35
CA THR A 158 -0.66 -19.09 10.86
C THR A 158 -0.24 -20.29 10.02
N LYS A 159 1.03 -20.36 9.62
CA LYS A 159 1.55 -21.44 8.75
C LYS A 159 1.93 -22.74 9.48
N ASN A 160 1.87 -22.78 10.79
CA ASN A 160 2.20 -23.97 11.60
C ASN A 160 0.98 -24.75 12.03
#